data_2a1e1aa6336351f1cf304013a4532c26
#
_entry.id   2a1e1aa6336351f1cf304013a4532c26
#
_cell.length_a   1.000
_cell.length_b   1.000
_cell.length_c   1.000
_cell.angle_alpha   90.00
_cell.angle_beta   90.00
_cell.angle_gamma   90.00
#
_symmetry.space_group_name_H-M   'P 1'
#
loop_
_entity.id
_entity.type
_entity.pdbx_description
1 polymer ?
#
loop_
_entity_poly.entity_id
_entity_poly.type
_entity_poly.pdbx_seq_one_letter_code
_entity_poly.pdbx_strand_id
1 'polypeptide(L)'
;NPDDDTMNFSKYEGKGIEVREMIDLCETMPFFADYRVILVENSGFFKNKCDELADYVKTLPDYVRMVFVEEEVDKRSRMYKAVKAEGRIVEFAKQDEKTLMRWAAGILGREGRKITTRDMEFLLTKTGTDMGNIRNELEKLITFTMGRDVVTAEDIEEICTTRTENKIFEMVRAVTEKNQR
;
A
#
# COMPACT_ATOMS: atom_id res chain seq x y z
N ASN A 1 12.26 -10.99 -11.89
CA ASN A 1 11.81 -9.64 -12.23
C ASN A 1 10.55 -9.78 -13.08
N PRO A 2 9.38 -9.18 -12.69
CA PRO A 2 8.14 -9.29 -13.49
C PRO A 2 8.26 -8.74 -14.91
N ASP A 3 9.24 -7.87 -15.16
CA ASP A 3 9.47 -7.25 -16.47
C ASP A 3 10.16 -8.18 -17.48
N ASP A 4 10.73 -9.30 -17.03
CA ASP A 4 11.51 -10.21 -17.88
C ASP A 4 10.71 -11.44 -18.34
N ASP A 5 9.60 -11.79 -17.69
CA ASP A 5 8.77 -12.97 -18.03
C ASP A 5 7.30 -12.59 -18.23
N THR A 6 7.01 -11.96 -19.35
CA THR A 6 5.64 -11.59 -19.73
C THR A 6 4.76 -12.78 -20.11
N MET A 7 5.35 -13.96 -20.38
CA MET A 7 4.59 -15.18 -20.76
C MET A 7 4.01 -15.91 -19.56
N ASN A 8 4.68 -15.84 -18.40
CA ASN A 8 4.26 -16.55 -17.19
C ASN A 8 3.74 -15.59 -16.09
N PHE A 9 3.72 -14.29 -16.36
CA PHE A 9 3.16 -13.29 -15.49
C PHE A 9 1.92 -12.65 -16.10
N SER A 10 0.81 -12.63 -15.35
CA SER A 10 -0.42 -11.97 -15.78
C SER A 10 -0.94 -11.10 -14.65
N LYS A 11 -1.33 -9.86 -14.98
CA LYS A 11 -1.92 -8.90 -14.05
C LYS A 11 -3.37 -8.64 -14.42
N TYR A 12 -4.25 -8.73 -13.44
CA TYR A 12 -5.65 -8.35 -13.52
C TYR A 12 -5.93 -7.23 -12.51
N GLU A 13 -6.70 -6.23 -12.87
CA GLU A 13 -6.99 -5.09 -12.01
C GLU A 13 -8.45 -4.64 -12.12
N GLY A 14 -9.05 -4.30 -10.98
CA GLY A 14 -10.39 -3.73 -10.90
C GLY A 14 -11.52 -4.75 -10.95
N LYS A 15 -12.74 -4.19 -10.93
CA LYS A 15 -13.98 -4.97 -10.96
C LYS A 15 -14.34 -5.32 -12.41
N GLY A 16 -14.76 -6.52 -12.67
CA GLY A 16 -15.13 -6.97 -14.03
C GLY A 16 -14.14 -7.96 -14.64
N ILE A 17 -13.26 -8.51 -13.81
CA ILE A 17 -12.37 -9.61 -14.22
C ILE A 17 -13.23 -10.85 -14.50
N GLU A 18 -13.09 -11.39 -15.72
CA GLU A 18 -13.73 -12.65 -16.09
C GLU A 18 -13.04 -13.82 -15.40
N VAL A 19 -13.70 -14.37 -14.37
CA VAL A 19 -13.13 -15.41 -13.51
C VAL A 19 -12.78 -16.66 -14.30
N ARG A 20 -13.60 -17.03 -15.30
CA ARG A 20 -13.36 -18.21 -16.13
C ARG A 20 -12.10 -18.09 -16.97
N GLU A 21 -11.90 -16.95 -17.64
CA GLU A 21 -10.68 -16.70 -18.41
C GLU A 21 -9.43 -16.78 -17.53
N MET A 22 -9.51 -16.27 -16.31
CA MET A 22 -8.41 -16.34 -15.35
C MET A 22 -8.17 -17.80 -14.90
N ILE A 23 -9.21 -18.59 -14.67
CA ILE A 23 -9.09 -20.01 -14.35
C ILE A 23 -8.49 -20.77 -15.53
N ASP A 24 -8.97 -20.55 -16.75
CA ASP A 24 -8.45 -21.19 -17.96
C ASP A 24 -6.96 -20.90 -18.16
N LEU A 25 -6.54 -19.68 -17.83
CA LEU A 25 -5.12 -19.32 -17.83
C LEU A 25 -4.32 -20.08 -16.76
N CYS A 26 -4.89 -20.27 -15.57
CA CYS A 26 -4.26 -21.05 -14.50
C CYS A 26 -4.07 -22.54 -14.88
N GLU A 27 -4.97 -23.11 -15.68
CA GLU A 27 -4.88 -24.49 -16.17
C GLU A 27 -3.80 -24.67 -17.26
N THR A 28 -3.27 -23.57 -17.78
CA THR A 28 -2.20 -23.60 -18.78
C THR A 28 -0.85 -23.73 -18.09
N MET A 29 -0.07 -24.74 -18.46
CA MET A 29 1.29 -24.93 -17.92
C MET A 29 2.18 -23.70 -18.20
N PRO A 30 3.10 -23.33 -17.28
CA PRO A 30 4.03 -22.26 -17.51
C PRO A 30 4.98 -22.59 -18.67
N PHE A 31 5.35 -21.56 -19.42
CA PHE A 31 6.23 -21.68 -20.59
C PHE A 31 7.69 -21.53 -20.18
N PHE A 32 8.45 -22.60 -20.21
CA PHE A 32 9.87 -22.64 -19.82
C PHE A 32 10.18 -22.06 -18.44
N ALA A 33 9.24 -22.17 -17.48
CA ALA A 33 9.40 -21.70 -16.12
C ALA A 33 8.78 -22.68 -15.12
N ASP A 34 9.20 -22.60 -13.86
CA ASP A 34 8.65 -23.46 -12.79
C ASP A 34 7.24 -23.02 -12.35
N TYR A 35 6.92 -21.74 -12.50
CA TYR A 35 5.69 -21.18 -12.00
C TYR A 35 5.07 -20.17 -12.97
N ARG A 36 3.72 -20.15 -12.96
CA ARG A 36 2.91 -19.07 -13.50
C ARG A 36 2.46 -18.16 -12.35
N VAL A 37 2.65 -16.87 -12.47
CA VAL A 37 2.25 -15.88 -11.46
C VAL A 37 1.06 -15.06 -11.97
N ILE A 38 0.01 -15.02 -11.20
CA ILE A 38 -1.20 -14.24 -11.47
C ILE A 38 -1.38 -13.24 -10.33
N LEU A 39 -1.24 -11.95 -10.65
CA LEU A 39 -1.47 -10.84 -9.74
C LEU A 39 -2.86 -10.28 -9.98
N VAL A 40 -3.66 -10.23 -8.93
CA VAL A 40 -5.03 -9.71 -8.98
C VAL A 40 -5.16 -8.56 -7.97
N GLU A 41 -5.44 -7.35 -8.48
CA GLU A 41 -5.52 -6.14 -7.65
C GLU A 41 -6.93 -5.55 -7.67
N ASN A 42 -7.45 -5.19 -6.50
CA ASN A 42 -8.71 -4.46 -6.32
C ASN A 42 -9.92 -5.11 -7.04
N SER A 43 -9.93 -6.42 -7.13
CA SER A 43 -10.94 -7.19 -7.84
C SER A 43 -12.32 -7.16 -7.17
N GLY A 44 -12.35 -6.97 -5.86
CA GLY A 44 -13.55 -7.06 -5.04
C GLY A 44 -14.04 -8.49 -4.79
N PHE A 45 -13.29 -9.54 -5.17
CA PHE A 45 -13.66 -10.94 -4.95
C PHE A 45 -13.79 -11.31 -3.47
N PHE A 46 -13.12 -10.58 -2.59
CA PHE A 46 -13.20 -10.77 -1.14
C PHE A 46 -14.37 -10.04 -0.47
N LYS A 47 -15.05 -9.15 -1.21
CA LYS A 47 -16.21 -8.39 -0.74
C LYS A 47 -17.50 -8.92 -1.37
N ASN A 48 -17.45 -9.21 -2.66
CA ASN A 48 -18.57 -9.74 -3.43
C ASN A 48 -18.54 -11.27 -3.46
N LYS A 49 -19.69 -11.87 -3.81
CA LYS A 49 -19.79 -13.30 -3.97
C LYS A 49 -18.98 -13.76 -5.19
N CYS A 50 -18.01 -14.64 -4.97
CA CYS A 50 -17.18 -15.24 -6.00
C CYS A 50 -16.94 -16.72 -5.64
N ASP A 51 -18.00 -17.53 -5.70
CA ASP A 51 -17.97 -18.92 -5.24
C ASP A 51 -17.12 -19.80 -6.16
N GLU A 52 -17.15 -19.57 -7.48
CA GLU A 52 -16.40 -20.31 -8.47
C GLU A 52 -14.88 -20.22 -8.21
N LEU A 53 -14.35 -19.02 -8.03
CA LEU A 53 -12.94 -18.82 -7.72
C LEU A 53 -12.57 -19.37 -6.33
N ALA A 54 -13.47 -19.22 -5.34
CA ALA A 54 -13.23 -19.72 -4.00
C ALA A 54 -13.13 -21.25 -3.95
N ASP A 55 -13.86 -21.95 -4.82
CA ASP A 55 -13.75 -23.40 -4.94
C ASP A 55 -12.52 -23.79 -5.75
N TYR A 56 -12.18 -23.04 -6.81
CA TYR A 56 -10.99 -23.28 -7.62
C TYR A 56 -9.68 -23.12 -6.84
N VAL A 57 -9.58 -22.12 -5.97
CA VAL A 57 -8.38 -21.92 -5.12
C VAL A 57 -7.99 -23.15 -4.33
N LYS A 58 -8.94 -24.02 -3.97
CA LYS A 58 -8.68 -25.27 -3.23
C LYS A 58 -8.01 -26.36 -4.08
N THR A 59 -8.11 -26.23 -5.39
CA THR A 59 -7.58 -27.19 -6.38
C THR A 59 -6.52 -26.54 -7.29
N LEU A 60 -5.96 -25.41 -6.85
CA LEU A 60 -4.99 -24.65 -7.62
C LEU A 60 -3.77 -25.53 -7.96
N PRO A 61 -3.34 -25.59 -9.23
CA PRO A 61 -2.18 -26.36 -9.61
C PRO A 61 -0.89 -25.90 -8.91
N ASP A 62 0.00 -26.82 -8.57
CA ASP A 62 1.24 -26.55 -7.84
C ASP A 62 2.18 -25.54 -8.54
N TYR A 63 2.06 -25.42 -9.86
CA TYR A 63 2.84 -24.48 -10.67
C TYR A 63 2.20 -23.09 -10.74
N VAL A 64 1.03 -22.85 -10.15
CA VAL A 64 0.39 -21.52 -10.12
C VAL A 64 0.68 -20.81 -8.80
N ARG A 65 1.01 -19.52 -8.90
CA ARG A 65 1.11 -18.62 -7.77
C ARG A 65 0.14 -17.47 -7.98
N MET A 66 -0.96 -17.50 -7.23
CA MET A 66 -1.99 -16.47 -7.28
C MET A 66 -1.81 -15.50 -6.12
N VAL A 67 -1.65 -14.22 -6.43
CA VAL A 67 -1.43 -13.14 -5.45
C VAL A 67 -2.59 -12.16 -5.57
N PHE A 68 -3.29 -11.94 -4.46
CA PHE A 68 -4.36 -10.96 -4.37
C PHE A 68 -3.91 -9.75 -3.56
N VAL A 69 -4.15 -8.55 -4.07
CA VAL A 69 -3.92 -7.27 -3.37
C VAL A 69 -5.25 -6.53 -3.32
N GLU A 70 -5.84 -6.47 -2.15
CA GLU A 70 -7.18 -5.92 -1.96
C GLU A 70 -7.20 -4.87 -0.84
N GLU A 71 -7.84 -3.74 -1.09
CA GLU A 71 -8.03 -2.69 -0.07
C GLU A 71 -9.15 -3.05 0.92
N GLU A 72 -10.20 -3.73 0.43
CA GLU A 72 -11.37 -4.09 1.22
C GLU A 72 -11.62 -5.60 1.20
N VAL A 73 -11.63 -6.20 2.37
CA VAL A 73 -11.81 -7.65 2.55
C VAL A 73 -12.88 -7.94 3.59
N ASP A 74 -13.92 -8.70 3.22
CA ASP A 74 -14.81 -9.32 4.21
C ASP A 74 -14.24 -10.67 4.67
N LYS A 75 -13.74 -10.71 5.91
CA LYS A 75 -13.16 -11.92 6.52
C LYS A 75 -14.15 -13.08 6.66
N ARG A 76 -15.46 -12.83 6.44
CA ARG A 76 -16.52 -13.85 6.45
C ARG A 76 -16.76 -14.48 5.08
N SER A 77 -16.25 -13.85 4.00
CA SER A 77 -16.45 -14.32 2.63
C SER A 77 -15.89 -15.72 2.41
N ARG A 78 -16.45 -16.44 1.45
CA ARG A 78 -15.94 -17.77 1.06
C ARG A 78 -14.53 -17.68 0.49
N MET A 79 -14.28 -16.63 -0.31
CA MET A 79 -12.96 -16.36 -0.90
C MET A 79 -11.88 -16.18 0.17
N TYR A 80 -12.14 -15.36 1.20
CA TYR A 80 -11.21 -15.20 2.31
C TYR A 80 -10.92 -16.52 3.03
N LYS A 81 -11.95 -17.31 3.30
CA LYS A 81 -11.80 -18.61 3.98
C LYS A 81 -11.00 -19.61 3.14
N ALA A 82 -11.23 -19.64 1.82
CA ALA A 82 -10.49 -20.50 0.91
C ALA A 82 -9.00 -20.11 0.88
N VAL A 83 -8.69 -18.84 0.64
CA VAL A 83 -7.29 -18.37 0.62
C VAL A 83 -6.60 -18.55 1.99
N LYS A 84 -7.34 -18.40 3.10
CA LYS A 84 -6.78 -18.64 4.45
C LYS A 84 -6.43 -20.09 4.69
N ALA A 85 -7.18 -21.03 4.11
CA ALA A 85 -6.95 -22.46 4.25
C ALA A 85 -5.76 -22.95 3.41
N GLU A 86 -5.64 -22.47 2.18
CA GLU A 86 -4.69 -22.98 1.19
C GLU A 86 -3.43 -22.10 1.04
N GLY A 87 -3.45 -20.89 1.58
CA GLY A 87 -2.37 -19.91 1.34
C GLY A 87 -2.01 -19.09 2.57
N ARG A 88 -1.42 -17.93 2.29
CA ARG A 88 -0.99 -16.96 3.32
C ARG A 88 -1.73 -15.64 3.15
N ILE A 89 -2.23 -15.10 4.26
CA ILE A 89 -2.83 -13.77 4.29
C ILE A 89 -1.92 -12.85 5.11
N VAL A 90 -1.62 -11.68 4.56
CA VAL A 90 -0.88 -10.61 5.23
C VAL A 90 -1.76 -9.37 5.23
N GLU A 91 -2.01 -8.82 6.39
CA GLU A 91 -2.79 -7.59 6.56
C GLU A 91 -1.83 -6.41 6.80
N PHE A 92 -1.87 -5.41 5.93
CA PHE A 92 -1.12 -4.17 6.07
C PHE A 92 -2.05 -3.09 6.64
N ALA A 93 -2.19 -3.07 7.97
CA ALA A 93 -2.99 -2.05 8.63
C ALA A 93 -2.33 -0.67 8.52
N LYS A 94 -3.17 0.39 8.43
CA LYS A 94 -2.65 1.76 8.57
C LYS A 94 -1.98 1.91 9.92
N GLN A 95 -0.79 2.48 9.91
CA GLN A 95 -0.02 2.70 11.13
C GLN A 95 -0.56 3.92 11.88
N ASP A 96 -0.47 3.88 13.21
CA ASP A 96 -0.75 5.05 14.03
C ASP A 96 0.37 6.11 13.87
N GLU A 97 0.03 7.35 14.21
CA GLU A 97 0.94 8.49 14.10
C GLU A 97 2.25 8.29 14.88
N LYS A 98 2.17 7.71 16.06
CA LYS A 98 3.33 7.43 16.91
C LYS A 98 4.28 6.42 16.28
N THR A 99 3.74 5.40 15.62
CA THR A 99 4.53 4.41 14.87
C THR A 99 5.14 5.02 13.63
N LEU A 100 4.39 5.89 12.90
CA LEU A 100 4.90 6.63 11.74
C LEU A 100 6.04 7.56 12.14
N MET A 101 5.91 8.31 13.23
CA MET A 101 6.97 9.19 13.75
C MET A 101 8.25 8.41 14.06
N ARG A 102 8.12 7.27 14.75
CA ARG A 102 9.26 6.41 15.10
C ARG A 102 9.94 5.86 13.86
N TRP A 103 9.17 5.39 12.89
CA TRP A 103 9.66 4.88 11.62
C TRP A 103 10.38 5.96 10.81
N ALA A 104 9.79 7.15 10.67
CA ALA A 104 10.37 8.29 9.98
C ALA A 104 11.68 8.76 10.64
N ALA A 105 11.69 8.86 11.97
CA ALA A 105 12.90 9.18 12.72
C ALA A 105 14.01 8.12 12.54
N GLY A 106 13.63 6.85 12.42
CA GLY A 106 14.56 5.76 12.10
C GLY A 106 15.18 5.87 10.72
N ILE A 107 14.44 6.36 9.71
CA ILE A 107 14.98 6.64 8.37
C ILE A 107 16.00 7.78 8.44
N LEU A 108 15.62 8.92 9.03
CA LEU A 108 16.51 10.07 9.19
C LEU A 108 17.78 9.71 9.98
N GLY A 109 17.63 8.93 11.06
CA GLY A 109 18.74 8.51 11.91
C GLY A 109 19.77 7.65 11.20
N ARG A 110 19.36 6.79 10.25
CA ARG A 110 20.28 6.00 9.41
C ARG A 110 21.13 6.86 8.49
N GLU A 111 20.60 8.02 8.10
CA GLU A 111 21.29 9.01 7.27
C GLU A 111 22.02 10.08 8.13
N GLY A 112 22.18 9.82 9.44
CA GLY A 112 22.85 10.73 10.36
C GLY A 112 22.09 12.03 10.65
N ARG A 113 20.78 12.07 10.39
CA ARG A 113 19.94 13.24 10.63
C ARG A 113 19.14 13.09 11.91
N LYS A 114 18.97 14.19 12.62
CA LYS A 114 18.10 14.31 13.80
C LYS A 114 16.94 15.25 13.50
N ILE A 115 15.81 15.00 14.13
CA ILE A 115 14.62 15.84 14.04
C ILE A 115 13.97 15.91 15.41
N THR A 116 13.39 17.04 15.78
CA THR A 116 12.65 17.16 17.03
C THR A 116 11.28 16.51 16.90
N THR A 117 10.67 16.12 18.03
CA THR A 117 9.30 15.58 18.04
C THR A 117 8.30 16.56 17.40
N ARG A 118 8.43 17.85 17.73
CA ARG A 118 7.59 18.92 17.19
C ARG A 118 7.71 19.05 15.67
N ASP A 119 8.91 19.01 15.14
CA ASP A 119 9.15 19.12 13.70
C ASP A 119 8.68 17.85 12.96
N MET A 120 8.77 16.69 13.61
CA MET A 120 8.21 15.45 13.07
C MET A 120 6.67 15.48 13.01
N GLU A 121 6.01 16.01 14.03
CA GLU A 121 4.55 16.22 14.02
C GLU A 121 4.16 17.19 12.90
N PHE A 122 4.93 18.26 12.72
CA PHE A 122 4.74 19.22 11.63
C PHE A 122 4.91 18.56 10.26
N LEU A 123 5.92 17.71 10.07
CA LEU A 123 6.10 16.92 8.86
C LEU A 123 4.85 16.07 8.57
N LEU A 124 4.35 15.31 9.56
CA LEU A 124 3.17 14.46 9.38
C LEU A 124 1.90 15.27 9.08
N THR A 125 1.76 16.48 9.64
CA THR A 125 0.67 17.37 9.31
C THR A 125 0.67 17.76 7.82
N LYS A 126 1.84 17.98 7.23
CA LYS A 126 1.99 18.30 5.81
C LYS A 126 1.81 17.09 4.89
N THR A 127 2.46 15.99 5.23
CA THR A 127 2.55 14.79 4.36
C THR A 127 1.34 13.86 4.51
N GLY A 128 0.62 13.93 5.63
CA GLY A 128 -0.39 12.95 6.01
C GLY A 128 0.22 11.66 6.55
N THR A 129 -0.59 10.60 6.58
CA THR A 129 -0.24 9.30 7.19
C THR A 129 0.13 8.22 6.17
N ASP A 130 0.23 8.55 4.90
CA ASP A 130 0.65 7.62 3.86
C ASP A 130 2.17 7.41 3.91
N MET A 131 2.60 6.16 4.13
CA MET A 131 4.01 5.84 4.31
C MET A 131 4.85 6.09 3.05
N GLY A 132 4.28 5.87 1.86
CA GLY A 132 4.96 6.13 0.59
C GLY A 132 5.23 7.62 0.42
N ASN A 133 4.22 8.46 0.70
CA ASN A 133 4.37 9.91 0.64
C ASN A 133 5.38 10.42 1.68
N ILE A 134 5.26 9.98 2.94
CA ILE A 134 6.23 10.33 4.00
C ILE A 134 7.64 9.98 3.56
N ARG A 135 7.85 8.79 3.00
CA ARG A 135 9.17 8.36 2.54
C ARG A 135 9.74 9.27 1.46
N ASN A 136 8.94 9.63 0.45
CA ASN A 136 9.36 10.53 -0.62
C ASN A 136 9.76 11.91 -0.07
N GLU A 137 8.99 12.44 0.89
CA GLU A 137 9.31 13.73 1.52
C GLU A 137 10.59 13.63 2.37
N LEU A 138 10.80 12.52 3.09
CA LEU A 138 12.02 12.28 3.85
C LEU A 138 13.26 12.20 2.93
N GLU A 139 13.17 11.54 1.78
CA GLU A 139 14.27 11.46 0.81
C GLU A 139 14.67 12.86 0.28
N LYS A 140 13.68 13.72 0.02
CA LYS A 140 13.93 15.13 -0.34
C LYS A 140 14.62 15.89 0.80
N LEU A 141 14.12 15.75 2.03
CA LEU A 141 14.72 16.42 3.21
C LEU A 141 16.15 15.94 3.47
N ILE A 142 16.43 14.64 3.37
CA ILE A 142 17.78 14.07 3.51
C ILE A 142 18.74 14.70 2.50
N THR A 143 18.30 14.82 1.25
CA THR A 143 19.10 15.43 0.18
C THR A 143 19.31 16.92 0.41
N PHE A 144 18.27 17.65 0.77
CA PHE A 144 18.32 19.09 1.01
C PHE A 144 19.20 19.45 2.22
N THR A 145 19.16 18.65 3.27
CA THR A 145 19.96 18.85 4.48
C THR A 145 21.35 18.21 4.40
N MET A 146 21.85 17.90 3.21
CA MET A 146 23.19 17.34 3.04
C MET A 146 24.25 18.26 3.66
N GLY A 147 25.11 17.68 4.52
CA GLY A 147 26.12 18.44 5.28
C GLY A 147 25.63 19.05 6.60
N ARG A 148 24.36 18.83 6.98
CA ARG A 148 23.80 19.24 8.28
C ARG A 148 23.28 18.02 9.04
N ASP A 149 23.33 18.05 10.36
CA ASP A 149 22.91 16.93 11.21
C ASP A 149 21.44 17.02 11.67
N VAL A 150 20.79 18.16 11.45
CA VAL A 150 19.45 18.45 11.98
C VAL A 150 18.53 18.89 10.84
N VAL A 151 17.32 18.32 10.83
CA VAL A 151 16.19 18.76 10.01
C VAL A 151 15.33 19.69 10.86
N THR A 152 15.01 20.88 10.34
CA THR A 152 14.24 21.91 11.04
C THR A 152 12.85 22.11 10.42
N ALA A 153 11.98 22.85 11.12
CA ALA A 153 10.68 23.21 10.61
C ALA A 153 10.77 24.05 9.32
N GLU A 154 11.79 24.91 9.20
CA GLU A 154 12.05 25.72 8.00
C GLU A 154 12.37 24.83 6.80
N ASP A 155 13.19 23.79 6.97
CA ASP A 155 13.50 22.82 5.92
C ASP A 155 12.24 22.09 5.45
N ILE A 156 11.37 21.70 6.39
CA ILE A 156 10.10 21.04 6.10
C ILE A 156 9.16 21.98 5.35
N GLU A 157 9.11 23.26 5.76
CA GLU A 157 8.26 24.26 5.09
C GLU A 157 8.70 24.49 3.66
N GLU A 158 10.00 24.55 3.41
CA GLU A 158 10.59 24.87 2.11
C GLU A 158 10.47 23.69 1.13
N ILE A 159 10.70 22.45 1.60
CA ILE A 159 10.87 21.29 0.72
C ILE A 159 9.64 20.42 0.65
N CYS A 160 8.88 20.25 1.74
CA CYS A 160 7.77 19.34 1.77
C CYS A 160 6.50 19.92 1.14
N THR A 161 5.95 19.18 0.22
CA THR A 161 4.70 19.56 -0.44
C THR A 161 3.51 19.25 0.46
N THR A 162 2.67 20.24 0.76
CA THR A 162 1.42 20.01 1.50
C THR A 162 0.40 19.31 0.62
N ARG A 163 -0.12 18.19 1.06
CA ARG A 163 -1.15 17.44 0.34
C ARG A 163 -2.45 18.24 0.26
N THR A 164 -3.07 18.28 -0.91
CA THR A 164 -4.32 19.03 -1.15
C THR A 164 -5.47 18.54 -0.24
N GLU A 165 -5.51 17.25 0.08
CA GLU A 165 -6.49 16.67 1.02
C GLU A 165 -6.36 17.26 2.43
N ASN A 166 -5.14 17.46 2.92
CA ASN A 166 -4.90 18.07 4.23
C ASN A 166 -5.34 19.54 4.25
N LYS A 167 -5.16 20.27 3.14
CA LYS A 167 -5.65 21.66 3.00
C LYS A 167 -7.17 21.76 3.09
N ILE A 168 -7.89 20.80 2.53
CA ILE A 168 -9.36 20.75 2.59
C ILE A 168 -9.82 20.50 4.02
N PHE A 169 -9.19 19.58 4.75
CA PHE A 169 -9.52 19.31 6.15
C PHE A 169 -9.20 20.49 7.07
N GLU A 170 -8.08 21.18 6.87
CA GLU A 170 -7.74 22.42 7.60
C GLU A 170 -8.74 23.54 7.30
N MET A 171 -9.14 23.69 6.03
CA MET A 171 -10.18 24.66 5.64
C MET A 171 -11.53 24.36 6.28
N VAL A 172 -11.98 23.10 6.27
CA VAL A 172 -13.23 22.67 6.91
C VAL A 172 -13.17 22.90 8.41
N ARG A 173 -12.06 22.57 9.07
CA ARG A 173 -11.84 22.81 10.49
C ARG A 173 -11.85 24.29 10.85
N ALA A 174 -11.19 25.13 10.07
CA ALA A 174 -11.20 26.59 10.25
C ALA A 174 -12.59 27.21 10.08
N VAL A 175 -13.42 26.65 9.18
CA VAL A 175 -14.80 27.08 8.96
C VAL A 175 -15.69 26.65 10.12
N THR A 176 -15.55 25.43 10.64
CA THR A 176 -16.33 24.93 11.78
C THR A 176 -15.98 25.63 13.08
N GLU A 177 -14.71 25.97 13.31
CA GLU A 177 -14.27 26.72 14.50
C GLU A 177 -14.71 28.20 14.47
N LYS A 178 -14.86 28.82 13.28
CA LYS A 178 -15.42 30.18 13.13
C LYS A 178 -16.94 30.27 13.32
N ASN A 179 -17.68 29.18 13.10
CA ASN A 179 -19.14 29.16 13.30
C ASN A 179 -19.57 28.91 14.75
N GLN A 180 -18.66 28.80 15.70
CA GLN A 180 -18.93 28.66 17.14
C GLN A 180 -18.74 29.98 17.93
N ARG A 181 -18.70 31.14 17.27
CA ARG A 181 -18.72 32.46 17.93
C ARG A 181 -19.92 33.26 17.54
#